data_1341f7915ba882e6ecb68b04fd750380
#
_entry.id   1341f7915ba882e6ecb68b04fd750380
#
_cell.length_a   1.000
_cell.length_b   1.000
_cell.length_c   1.000
_cell.angle_alpha   90.00
_cell.angle_beta   90.00
_cell.angle_gamma   90.00
#
_symmetry.space_group_name_H-M   'P 1'
#
loop_
_entity.id
_entity.type
_entity.pdbx_description
1 polymer ?
#
loop_
_entity_poly.entity_id
_entity_poly.type
_entity_poly.pdbx_seq_one_letter_code
_entity_poly.pdbx_strand_id
1 'polypeptide(L)'
;MIRKWTPESDEPKPGEASNVQQLRAWFERLPKMRARICQQQEHIASLRNAATTTTSGTSGAPGRSGTSDKVGRNSDAAMDAEQHLAELKCQYAEMQKEAIEVAYMLHADPASIKRSRCLILYYVEGKKQADIAPMVGYSGPEKVSHA
;
A
#
# COMPACT_ATOMS: atom_id res chain seq x y z
N MET A 1 6.54 27.62 -19.78
CA MET A 1 7.85 27.66 -20.43
C MET A 1 8.63 26.38 -20.11
N ILE A 2 8.85 25.56 -21.10
CA ILE A 2 9.57 24.32 -20.91
C ILE A 2 11.05 24.64 -20.77
N ARG A 3 11.61 24.39 -19.59
CA ARG A 3 13.05 24.49 -19.40
C ARG A 3 13.73 23.42 -20.25
N LYS A 4 14.68 23.84 -21.05
CA LYS A 4 15.56 22.89 -21.71
C LYS A 4 16.24 22.05 -20.63
N TRP A 5 16.09 20.75 -20.75
CA TRP A 5 16.79 19.85 -19.87
C TRP A 5 18.30 19.99 -20.08
N THR A 6 19.00 20.32 -19.01
CA THR A 6 20.46 20.29 -18.98
C THR A 6 20.88 19.34 -17.85
N PRO A 7 21.94 18.54 -18.03
CA PRO A 7 22.38 17.62 -16.97
C PRO A 7 22.64 18.32 -15.63
N GLU A 8 23.06 19.57 -15.68
CA GLU A 8 23.35 20.37 -14.49
C GLU A 8 22.08 20.79 -13.74
N SER A 9 20.96 20.99 -14.46
CA SER A 9 19.69 21.36 -13.83
C SER A 9 18.94 20.18 -13.22
N ASP A 10 19.40 18.96 -13.51
CA ASP A 10 18.76 17.74 -13.03
C ASP A 10 19.42 17.20 -11.74
N GLU A 11 20.51 17.84 -11.31
CA GLU A 11 21.09 17.53 -10.00
C GLU A 11 20.16 18.06 -8.89
N PRO A 12 19.67 17.17 -7.99
CA PRO A 12 18.82 17.64 -6.91
C PRO A 12 19.62 18.58 -6.01
N LYS A 13 19.12 19.79 -5.83
CA LYS A 13 19.66 20.69 -4.80
C LYS A 13 19.47 20.03 -3.44
N PRO A 14 20.34 20.32 -2.46
CA PRO A 14 20.15 19.81 -1.10
C PRO A 14 18.73 20.14 -0.62
N GLY A 15 17.93 19.09 -0.38
CA GLY A 15 16.54 19.21 0.06
C GLY A 15 15.49 19.12 -1.05
N GLU A 16 15.86 19.12 -2.33
CA GLU A 16 14.91 18.89 -3.42
C GLU A 16 15.16 17.54 -4.08
N ALA A 17 14.12 16.70 -4.10
CA ALA A 17 14.16 15.43 -4.80
C ALA A 17 14.05 15.67 -6.32
N SER A 18 14.76 14.89 -7.13
CA SER A 18 14.59 14.90 -8.57
C SER A 18 13.17 14.48 -8.96
N ASN A 19 12.72 14.85 -10.17
CA ASN A 19 11.40 14.47 -10.67
C ASN A 19 11.21 12.94 -10.66
N VAL A 20 12.27 12.20 -10.97
CA VAL A 20 12.24 10.73 -10.94
C VAL A 20 12.05 10.21 -9.51
N GLN A 21 12.75 10.81 -8.55
CA GLN A 21 12.61 10.45 -7.15
C GLN A 21 11.23 10.80 -6.61
N GLN A 22 10.68 11.93 -6.99
CA GLN A 22 9.31 12.33 -6.61
C GLN A 22 8.29 11.36 -7.18
N LEU A 23 8.45 10.97 -8.43
CA LEU A 23 7.56 10.01 -9.08
C LEU A 23 7.66 8.64 -8.42
N ARG A 24 8.88 8.19 -8.12
CA ARG A 24 9.10 6.94 -7.40
C ARG A 24 8.44 6.97 -6.03
N ALA A 25 8.63 8.04 -5.28
CA ALA A 25 8.00 8.22 -3.97
C ALA A 25 6.48 8.22 -4.08
N TRP A 26 5.94 8.81 -5.14
CA TRP A 26 4.50 8.80 -5.40
C TRP A 26 3.97 7.38 -5.62
N PHE A 27 4.64 6.56 -6.43
CA PHE A 27 4.27 5.16 -6.64
C PHE A 27 4.48 4.31 -5.38
N GLU A 28 5.50 4.60 -4.58
CA GLU A 28 5.78 3.88 -3.33
C GLU A 28 4.70 4.06 -2.26
N ARG A 29 3.81 5.03 -2.42
CA ARG A 29 2.63 5.16 -1.56
C ARG A 29 1.77 3.90 -1.56
N LEU A 30 1.73 3.21 -2.69
CA LEU A 30 0.90 1.99 -2.85
C LEU A 30 1.35 0.85 -1.94
N PRO A 31 2.62 0.40 -1.98
CA PRO A 31 3.07 -0.65 -1.06
C PRO A 31 3.01 -0.20 0.40
N LYS A 32 3.23 1.08 0.70
CA LYS A 32 3.07 1.60 2.07
C LYS A 32 1.62 1.52 2.53
N MET A 33 0.67 1.84 1.67
CA MET A 33 -0.76 1.73 1.99
C MET A 33 -1.17 0.26 2.19
N ARG A 34 -0.66 -0.65 1.36
CA ARG A 34 -0.90 -2.10 1.57
C ARG A 34 -0.39 -2.56 2.93
N ALA A 35 0.81 -2.12 3.31
CA ALA A 35 1.37 -2.44 4.63
C ALA A 35 0.49 -1.91 5.76
N ARG A 36 -0.03 -0.68 5.63
CA ARG A 36 -0.96 -0.12 6.61
C ARG A 36 -2.26 -0.91 6.69
N ILE A 37 -2.79 -1.34 5.57
CA ILE A 37 -4.00 -2.19 5.53
C ILE A 37 -3.74 -3.51 6.24
N CYS A 38 -2.61 -4.16 5.99
CA CYS A 38 -2.23 -5.40 6.68
C CYS A 38 -2.09 -5.18 8.19
N GLN A 39 -1.43 -4.12 8.62
CA GLN A 39 -1.30 -3.77 10.04
C GLN A 39 -2.66 -3.54 10.68
N GLN A 40 -3.57 -2.86 9.99
CA GLN A 40 -4.91 -2.62 10.49
C GLN A 40 -5.70 -3.92 10.61
N GLN A 41 -5.57 -4.84 9.66
CA GLN A 41 -6.18 -6.16 9.72
C GLN A 41 -5.67 -6.97 10.91
N GLU A 42 -4.36 -6.94 11.16
CA GLU A 42 -3.75 -7.59 12.31
C GLU A 42 -4.24 -6.97 13.63
N HIS A 43 -4.36 -5.65 13.67
CA HIS A 43 -4.88 -4.94 14.82
C HIS A 43 -6.32 -5.36 15.14
N ILE A 44 -7.17 -5.45 14.13
CA ILE A 44 -8.56 -5.92 14.28
C ILE A 44 -8.60 -7.34 14.80
N ALA A 45 -7.78 -8.23 14.24
CA ALA A 45 -7.68 -9.62 14.70
C ALA A 45 -7.25 -9.68 16.16
N SER A 46 -6.29 -8.85 16.55
CA SER A 46 -5.82 -8.74 17.93
C SER A 46 -6.94 -8.28 18.89
N LEU A 47 -7.70 -7.25 18.49
CA LEU A 47 -8.83 -6.76 19.28
C LEU A 47 -9.92 -7.82 19.46
N ARG A 48 -10.24 -8.54 18.40
CA ARG A 48 -11.22 -9.63 18.45
C ARG A 48 -10.76 -10.79 19.33
N ASN A 49 -9.48 -11.16 19.21
CA ASN A 49 -8.89 -12.21 20.06
C ASN A 49 -8.89 -11.79 21.53
N ALA A 50 -8.55 -10.55 21.83
CA ALA A 50 -8.60 -10.02 23.18
C ALA A 50 -10.00 -10.07 23.77
N ALA A 51 -11.03 -9.70 23.00
CA ALA A 51 -12.42 -9.79 23.42
C ALA A 51 -12.84 -11.24 23.68
N THR A 52 -12.48 -12.17 22.79
CA THR A 52 -12.79 -13.59 22.93
C THR A 52 -12.06 -14.21 24.11
N THR A 53 -10.78 -13.89 24.30
CA THR A 53 -9.97 -14.41 25.42
C THR A 53 -10.51 -13.90 26.75
N THR A 54 -10.92 -12.63 26.83
CA THR A 54 -11.51 -12.05 28.02
C THR A 54 -12.81 -12.78 28.37
N THR A 55 -13.63 -13.11 27.36
CA THR A 55 -14.89 -13.86 27.57
C THR A 55 -14.61 -15.26 28.05
N SER A 56 -13.63 -15.97 27.52
CA SER A 56 -13.31 -17.34 27.92
C SER A 56 -12.58 -17.41 29.26
N GLY A 57 -11.86 -16.35 29.64
CA GLY A 57 -11.12 -16.28 30.90
C GLY A 57 -11.96 -15.95 32.13
N THR A 58 -13.24 -15.70 32.00
CA THR A 58 -14.08 -15.19 33.08
C THR A 58 -14.89 -16.30 33.81
N SER A 59 -14.67 -17.54 33.52
CA SER A 59 -15.45 -18.67 34.08
C SER A 59 -15.36 -18.76 35.59
N GLY A 60 -14.43 -18.12 36.27
CA GLY A 60 -14.25 -18.19 37.70
C GLY A 60 -14.62 -16.94 38.51
N ALA A 61 -15.15 -15.89 37.90
CA ALA A 61 -15.38 -14.62 38.58
C ALA A 61 -16.76 -14.03 38.26
N PRO A 62 -17.84 -14.63 38.79
CA PRO A 62 -19.19 -14.12 38.54
C PRO A 62 -19.39 -12.77 39.22
N GLY A 63 -20.05 -11.85 38.53
CA GLY A 63 -20.49 -10.58 39.08
C GLY A 63 -19.53 -9.41 39.03
N ARG A 64 -18.42 -9.51 38.31
CA ARG A 64 -17.53 -8.35 38.09
C ARG A 64 -18.00 -7.56 36.90
N SER A 65 -18.51 -6.34 37.16
CA SER A 65 -18.95 -5.41 36.15
C SER A 65 -17.83 -4.93 35.22
N GLY A 66 -16.59 -4.87 35.72
CA GLY A 66 -15.42 -4.43 34.94
C GLY A 66 -15.06 -5.34 33.78
N THR A 67 -15.37 -6.63 33.85
CA THR A 67 -15.09 -7.58 32.78
C THR A 67 -16.03 -7.38 31.59
N SER A 68 -17.29 -7.12 31.87
CA SER A 68 -18.31 -6.84 30.85
C SER A 68 -17.97 -5.55 30.07
N ASP A 69 -17.58 -4.49 30.77
CA ASP A 69 -17.17 -3.23 30.16
C ASP A 69 -15.93 -3.39 29.27
N LYS A 70 -14.99 -4.21 29.69
CA LYS A 70 -13.76 -4.47 28.92
C LYS A 70 -14.08 -5.21 27.62
N VAL A 71 -14.97 -6.17 27.65
CA VAL A 71 -15.43 -6.90 26.44
C VAL A 71 -16.15 -5.94 25.49
N GLY A 72 -17.04 -5.10 26.02
CA GLY A 72 -17.76 -4.08 25.26
C GLY A 72 -16.82 -3.08 24.61
N ARG A 73 -15.83 -2.58 25.34
CA ARG A 73 -14.82 -1.64 24.80
C ARG A 73 -13.99 -2.26 23.70
N ASN A 74 -13.55 -3.49 23.83
CA ASN A 74 -12.79 -4.20 22.79
C ASN A 74 -13.64 -4.44 21.55
N SER A 75 -14.91 -4.75 21.71
CA SER A 75 -15.85 -4.94 20.61
C SER A 75 -16.09 -3.63 19.85
N ASP A 76 -16.33 -2.52 20.57
CA ASP A 76 -16.51 -1.19 19.98
C ASP A 76 -15.24 -0.73 19.27
N ALA A 77 -14.08 -0.94 19.88
CA ALA A 77 -12.78 -0.64 19.28
C ALA A 77 -12.56 -1.45 18.01
N ALA A 78 -12.99 -2.70 17.97
CA ALA A 78 -12.89 -3.54 16.78
C ALA A 78 -13.81 -3.02 15.66
N MET A 79 -15.00 -2.56 15.98
CA MET A 79 -15.92 -1.97 14.99
C MET A 79 -15.36 -0.67 14.40
N ASP A 80 -14.82 0.21 15.24
CA ASP A 80 -14.18 1.44 14.79
C ASP A 80 -12.96 1.14 13.91
N ALA A 81 -12.17 0.14 14.29
CA ALA A 81 -11.02 -0.29 13.52
C ALA A 81 -11.41 -0.87 12.16
N GLU A 82 -12.53 -1.62 12.10
CA GLU A 82 -13.06 -2.15 10.85
C GLU A 82 -13.55 -1.03 9.92
N GLN A 83 -14.18 -0.01 10.47
CA GLN A 83 -14.60 1.16 9.71
C GLN A 83 -13.38 1.90 9.13
N HIS A 84 -12.36 2.08 9.94
CA HIS A 84 -11.09 2.67 9.49
C HIS A 84 -10.43 1.82 8.39
N LEU A 85 -10.47 0.50 8.52
CA LEU A 85 -9.98 -0.40 7.49
C LEU A 85 -10.72 -0.22 6.15
N ALA A 86 -12.05 -0.09 6.21
CA ALA A 86 -12.86 0.15 5.02
C ALA A 86 -12.46 1.46 4.33
N GLU A 87 -12.21 2.50 5.10
CA GLU A 87 -11.72 3.78 4.56
C GLU A 87 -10.36 3.64 3.90
N LEU A 88 -9.42 2.93 4.54
CA LEU A 88 -8.10 2.67 3.97
C LEU A 88 -8.19 1.90 2.66
N LYS A 89 -9.08 0.91 2.58
CA LYS A 89 -9.29 0.13 1.35
C LYS A 89 -9.87 0.99 0.22
N CYS A 90 -10.79 1.89 0.54
CA CYS A 90 -11.34 2.85 -0.42
C CYS A 90 -10.24 3.77 -0.96
N GLN A 91 -9.45 4.36 -0.07
CA GLN A 91 -8.33 5.22 -0.45
C GLN A 91 -7.33 4.46 -1.33
N TYR A 92 -7.05 3.21 -0.98
CA TYR A 92 -6.13 2.37 -1.75
C TYR A 92 -6.67 2.10 -3.16
N ALA A 93 -7.96 1.81 -3.29
CA ALA A 93 -8.58 1.58 -4.60
C ALA A 93 -8.47 2.81 -5.50
N GLU A 94 -8.69 4.00 -4.95
CA GLU A 94 -8.52 5.25 -5.68
C GLU A 94 -7.06 5.48 -6.07
N MET A 95 -6.12 5.23 -5.16
CA MET A 95 -4.69 5.32 -5.44
C MET A 95 -4.26 4.36 -6.55
N GLN A 96 -4.80 3.14 -6.56
CA GLN A 96 -4.53 2.16 -7.62
C GLN A 96 -5.01 2.67 -8.97
N LYS A 97 -6.21 3.21 -9.02
CA LYS A 97 -6.79 3.76 -10.26
C LYS A 97 -5.95 4.89 -10.80
N GLU A 98 -5.58 5.85 -9.95
CA GLU A 98 -4.71 6.96 -10.34
C GLU A 98 -3.34 6.46 -10.82
N ALA A 99 -2.76 5.49 -10.14
CA ALA A 99 -1.47 4.94 -10.49
C ALA A 99 -1.48 4.27 -11.87
N ILE A 100 -2.54 3.54 -12.19
CA ILE A 100 -2.72 2.92 -13.50
C ILE A 100 -2.80 3.99 -14.59
N GLU A 101 -3.59 5.04 -14.37
CA GLU A 101 -3.73 6.15 -15.31
C GLU A 101 -2.37 6.84 -15.54
N VAL A 102 -1.65 7.15 -14.49
CA VAL A 102 -0.34 7.80 -14.58
C VAL A 102 0.67 6.90 -15.29
N ALA A 103 0.69 5.60 -14.99
CA ALA A 103 1.60 4.65 -15.62
C ALA A 103 1.40 4.63 -17.14
N TYR A 104 0.15 4.62 -17.60
CA TYR A 104 -0.14 4.67 -19.03
C TYR A 104 0.18 6.02 -19.67
N MET A 105 -0.01 7.11 -18.95
CA MET A 105 0.38 8.44 -19.43
C MET A 105 1.88 8.59 -19.62
N LEU A 106 2.67 8.01 -18.72
CA LEU A 106 4.14 8.06 -18.77
C LEU A 106 4.69 7.27 -19.95
N HIS A 107 4.01 6.22 -20.34
CA HIS A 107 4.45 5.30 -21.38
C HIS A 107 3.33 5.08 -22.41
N ALA A 108 2.98 6.15 -23.13
CA ALA A 108 1.90 6.13 -24.10
C ALA A 108 2.28 5.43 -25.42
N ASP A 109 3.58 5.31 -25.73
CA ASP A 109 4.06 4.66 -26.95
C ASP A 109 3.87 3.14 -26.88
N PRO A 110 3.55 2.48 -28.02
CA PRO A 110 3.43 1.02 -28.05
C PRO A 110 4.68 0.28 -27.56
N ALA A 111 5.87 0.82 -27.83
CA ALA A 111 7.13 0.26 -27.34
C ALA A 111 7.29 0.38 -25.83
N SER A 112 6.59 1.32 -25.20
CA SER A 112 6.67 1.59 -23.76
C SER A 112 5.57 0.91 -22.95
N ILE A 113 4.62 0.23 -23.60
CA ILE A 113 3.52 -0.47 -22.91
C ILE A 113 4.05 -1.50 -21.92
N LYS A 114 5.13 -2.19 -22.26
CA LYS A 114 5.78 -3.15 -21.35
C LYS A 114 6.25 -2.50 -20.06
N ARG A 115 6.80 -1.29 -20.16
CA ARG A 115 7.24 -0.51 -18.99
C ARG A 115 6.08 -0.11 -18.11
N SER A 116 4.98 0.34 -18.72
CA SER A 116 3.76 0.67 -17.98
C SER A 116 3.23 -0.55 -17.22
N ARG A 117 3.19 -1.70 -17.88
CA ARG A 117 2.77 -2.96 -17.24
C ARG A 117 3.68 -3.35 -16.09
N CYS A 118 5.00 -3.15 -16.23
CA CYS A 118 5.95 -3.40 -15.14
C CYS A 118 5.65 -2.52 -13.93
N LEU A 119 5.40 -1.22 -14.14
CA LEU A 119 5.05 -0.30 -13.06
C LEU A 119 3.78 -0.74 -12.35
N ILE A 120 2.75 -1.09 -13.11
CA ILE A 120 1.47 -1.54 -12.55
C ILE A 120 1.65 -2.84 -11.76
N LEU A 121 2.31 -3.83 -12.34
CA LEU A 121 2.51 -5.12 -11.67
C LEU A 121 3.35 -4.99 -10.40
N TYR A 122 4.36 -4.14 -10.42
CA TYR A 122 5.24 -3.96 -9.26
C TYR A 122 4.58 -3.13 -8.15
N TYR A 123 4.08 -1.94 -8.47
CA TYR A 123 3.55 -1.03 -7.45
C TYR A 123 2.08 -1.27 -7.10
N VAL A 124 1.24 -1.51 -8.09
CA VAL A 124 -0.21 -1.67 -7.87
C VAL A 124 -0.55 -3.09 -7.40
N GLU A 125 -0.02 -4.10 -8.07
CA GLU A 125 -0.30 -5.50 -7.73
C GLU A 125 0.69 -6.10 -6.72
N GLY A 126 1.84 -5.46 -6.51
CA GLY A 126 2.81 -5.89 -5.52
C GLY A 126 3.59 -7.14 -5.90
N LYS A 127 3.75 -7.42 -7.18
CA LYS A 127 4.50 -8.58 -7.65
C LYS A 127 6.01 -8.33 -7.57
N LYS A 128 6.78 -9.40 -7.41
CA LYS A 128 8.24 -9.33 -7.40
C LYS A 128 8.77 -9.17 -8.83
N GLN A 129 9.92 -8.53 -8.98
CA GLN A 129 10.53 -8.33 -10.30
C GLN A 129 10.78 -9.64 -11.04
N ALA A 130 11.18 -10.69 -10.32
CA ALA A 130 11.39 -12.02 -10.90
C ALA A 130 10.10 -12.61 -11.50
N ASP A 131 8.95 -12.35 -10.88
CA ASP A 131 7.65 -12.81 -11.36
C ASP A 131 7.13 -11.96 -12.52
N ILE A 132 7.46 -10.66 -12.52
CA ILE A 132 7.03 -9.72 -13.56
C ILE A 132 7.74 -10.00 -14.89
N ALA A 133 9.01 -10.31 -14.86
CA ALA A 133 9.82 -10.49 -16.07
C ALA A 133 9.20 -11.46 -17.09
N PRO A 134 8.79 -12.70 -16.72
CA PRO A 134 8.16 -13.60 -17.67
C PRO A 134 6.76 -13.16 -18.08
N MET A 135 6.03 -12.46 -17.20
CA MET A 135 4.67 -11.97 -17.50
C MET A 135 4.65 -10.90 -18.58
N VAL A 136 5.71 -10.09 -18.65
CA VAL A 136 5.84 -8.98 -19.60
C VAL A 136 6.71 -9.38 -20.81
N GLY A 137 7.43 -10.49 -20.72
CA GLY A 137 8.27 -10.99 -21.79
C GLY A 137 9.72 -10.49 -21.74
N TYR A 138 10.19 -10.11 -20.55
CA TYR A 138 11.60 -9.80 -20.33
C TYR A 138 12.40 -11.06 -19.98
N SER A 139 13.68 -11.07 -20.38
CA SER A 139 14.56 -12.21 -20.14
C SER A 139 15.04 -12.36 -18.71
N GLY A 140 14.91 -11.33 -17.87
CA GLY A 140 15.34 -11.37 -16.49
C GLY A 140 14.81 -10.20 -15.67
N PRO A 141 14.87 -10.30 -14.32
CA PRO A 141 14.33 -9.27 -13.42
C PRO A 141 15.07 -7.94 -13.52
N GLU A 142 16.29 -7.93 -13.99
CA GLU A 142 17.10 -6.72 -14.18
C GLU A 142 16.42 -5.73 -15.12
N LYS A 143 15.82 -6.23 -16.21
CA LYS A 143 15.10 -5.38 -17.18
C LYS A 143 13.85 -4.75 -16.61
N VAL A 144 13.25 -5.39 -15.63
CA VAL A 144 12.08 -4.83 -14.93
C VAL A 144 12.49 -3.62 -14.09
N SER A 145 13.64 -3.68 -13.43
CA SER A 145 14.12 -2.57 -12.60
C SER A 145 14.52 -1.33 -13.42
N HIS A 146 14.84 -1.51 -14.70
CA HIS A 146 15.17 -0.42 -15.61
C HIS A 146 13.97 0.07 -16.44
N ALA A 147 12.84 -0.56 -16.29
CA ALA A 147 11.62 -0.22 -17.03
C ALA A 147 10.95 1.09 -16.60
#